data_0a0bb9d4bbd080684105f2311f644531
#
_entry.id   0a0bb9d4bbd080684105f2311f644531
#
_cell.length_a   1.000
_cell.length_b   1.000
_cell.length_c   1.000
_cell.angle_alpha   90.00
_cell.angle_beta   90.00
_cell.angle_gamma   90.00
#
_symmetry.space_group_name_H-M   'P 1'
#
loop_
_entity.id
_entity.type
_entity.pdbx_description
1 polymer ?
#
loop_
_entity_poly.entity_id
_entity_poly.type
_entity_poly.pdbx_seq_one_letter_code
_entity_poly.pdbx_strand_id
1 'polypeptide(L)'
;IVLEKGAMARLADMAEARAAELGLDADRTAKGRGQYDSGNLAVVVVSCPITSDKIPEIEQIYSAGAVCLSLLNAALAAGWGANWLSGWPSHDATFRATALGLTDAERVAGIIHIGTASQTPPDRPRPDLGKLTTWVSE
;
A
#
# COMPACT_ATOMS: atom_id res chain seq x y z
N ILE A 1 10.35 2.81 0.92
CA ILE A 1 10.45 4.09 1.65
C ILE A 1 9.86 3.86 3.04
N VAL A 2 10.61 4.18 4.09
CA VAL A 2 10.11 4.10 5.47
C VAL A 2 9.63 5.49 5.88
N LEU A 3 8.40 5.55 6.38
CA LEU A 3 7.73 6.78 6.80
C LEU A 3 7.55 6.75 8.32
N GLU A 4 8.20 7.67 9.00
CA GLU A 4 7.97 7.94 10.42
C GLU A 4 6.83 8.96 10.59
N LYS A 5 6.35 9.12 11.83
CA LYS A 5 5.18 9.95 12.17
C LYS A 5 5.20 11.35 11.54
N GLY A 6 6.34 12.04 11.58
CA GLY A 6 6.46 13.40 11.01
C GLY A 6 6.31 13.42 9.48
N ALA A 7 6.89 12.43 8.79
CA ALA A 7 6.74 12.27 7.35
C ALA A 7 5.28 11.90 6.99
N MET A 8 4.66 11.03 7.77
CA MET A 8 3.26 10.64 7.57
C MET A 8 2.31 11.83 7.71
N ALA A 9 2.47 12.67 8.76
CA ALA A 9 1.65 13.87 8.94
C ALA A 9 1.77 14.83 7.74
N ARG A 10 2.99 15.07 7.28
CA ARG A 10 3.23 15.90 6.07
C ARG A 10 2.55 15.31 4.83
N LEU A 11 2.61 13.99 4.63
CA LEU A 11 1.96 13.34 3.49
C LEU A 11 0.44 13.38 3.59
N ALA A 12 -0.13 13.32 4.79
CA ALA A 12 -1.56 13.51 5.03
C ALA A 12 -2.01 14.90 4.58
N ASP A 13 -1.29 15.96 4.96
CA ASP A 13 -1.59 17.33 4.55
C ASP A 13 -1.44 17.52 3.03
N MET A 14 -0.42 16.91 2.42
CA MET A 14 -0.24 16.92 0.95
C MET A 14 -1.37 16.17 0.23
N ALA A 15 -1.86 15.07 0.79
CA ALA A 15 -2.99 14.34 0.20
C ALA A 15 -4.29 15.18 0.26
N GLU A 16 -4.53 15.88 1.36
CA GLU A 16 -5.67 16.80 1.47
C GLU A 16 -5.59 17.94 0.46
N ALA A 17 -4.44 18.60 0.35
CA ALA A 17 -4.21 19.65 -0.65
C ALA A 17 -4.43 19.14 -2.08
N ARG A 18 -3.90 17.95 -2.40
CA ARG A 18 -4.09 17.34 -3.71
C ARG A 18 -5.54 16.96 -3.99
N ALA A 19 -6.28 16.51 -2.98
CA ALA A 19 -7.71 16.24 -3.10
C ALA A 19 -8.50 17.49 -3.48
N ALA A 20 -8.16 18.64 -2.89
CA ALA A 20 -8.78 19.94 -3.23
C ALA A 20 -8.50 20.34 -4.68
N GLU A 21 -7.25 20.18 -5.16
CA GLU A 21 -6.90 20.44 -6.57
C GLU A 21 -7.68 19.54 -7.55
N LEU A 22 -7.95 18.30 -7.15
CA LEU A 22 -8.72 17.33 -7.95
C LEU A 22 -10.24 17.50 -7.83
N GLY A 23 -10.72 18.40 -6.96
CA GLY A 23 -12.14 18.60 -6.68
C GLY A 23 -12.82 17.38 -6.06
N LEU A 24 -12.09 16.60 -5.24
CA LEU A 24 -12.64 15.41 -4.60
C LEU A 24 -13.61 15.81 -3.48
N ASP A 25 -14.63 14.96 -3.28
CA ASP A 25 -15.57 15.11 -2.17
C ASP A 25 -14.92 14.85 -0.80
N ALA A 26 -15.64 15.19 0.27
CA ALA A 26 -15.14 15.06 1.64
C ALA A 26 -14.77 13.61 2.02
N ASP A 27 -15.53 12.62 1.55
CA ASP A 27 -15.27 11.19 1.84
C ASP A 27 -13.97 10.72 1.17
N ARG A 28 -13.77 11.06 -0.10
CA ARG A 28 -12.54 10.74 -0.83
C ARG A 28 -11.34 11.48 -0.26
N THR A 29 -11.51 12.73 0.14
CA THR A 29 -10.47 13.53 0.81
C THR A 29 -10.04 12.87 2.11
N ALA A 30 -11.01 12.53 2.99
CA ALA A 30 -10.74 11.86 4.26
C ALA A 30 -10.07 10.48 4.06
N LYS A 31 -10.49 9.69 3.07
CA LYS A 31 -9.86 8.42 2.73
C LYS A 31 -8.43 8.58 2.23
N GLY A 32 -8.14 9.61 1.45
CA GLY A 32 -6.79 9.92 1.00
C GLY A 32 -5.87 10.32 2.15
N ARG A 33 -6.31 11.24 2.97
CA ARG A 33 -5.61 11.69 4.18
C ARG A 33 -5.38 10.52 5.15
N GLY A 34 -6.40 9.71 5.39
CA GLY A 34 -6.35 8.53 6.27
C GLY A 34 -5.32 7.47 5.89
N GLN A 35 -4.82 7.47 4.65
CA GLN A 35 -3.68 6.62 4.26
C GLN A 35 -2.42 6.95 5.07
N TYR A 36 -2.31 8.14 5.64
CA TYR A 36 -1.12 8.63 6.31
C TYR A 36 -1.36 9.07 7.76
N ASP A 37 -2.59 9.43 8.14
CA ASP A 37 -2.93 9.86 9.50
C ASP A 37 -3.08 8.71 10.50
N SER A 38 -3.27 7.47 10.02
CA SER A 38 -3.76 6.35 10.85
C SER A 38 -2.67 5.63 11.65
N GLY A 39 -1.43 6.12 11.65
CA GLY A 39 -0.35 5.41 12.34
C GLY A 39 0.88 6.28 12.61
N ASN A 40 1.93 5.64 13.14
CA ASN A 40 3.19 6.30 13.47
C ASN A 40 4.36 5.79 12.62
N LEU A 41 4.19 4.66 11.93
CA LEU A 41 5.18 4.03 11.08
C LEU A 41 4.49 3.35 9.91
N ALA A 42 4.97 3.61 8.70
CA ALA A 42 4.55 2.89 7.51
C ALA A 42 5.74 2.62 6.59
N VAL A 43 5.65 1.54 5.82
CA VAL A 43 6.59 1.22 4.75
C VAL A 43 5.86 1.27 3.42
N VAL A 44 6.26 2.19 2.56
CA VAL A 44 5.79 2.23 1.17
C VAL A 44 6.67 1.30 0.35
N VAL A 45 6.08 0.24 -0.17
CA VAL A 45 6.74 -0.65 -1.13
C VAL A 45 6.56 -0.08 -2.52
N VAL A 46 7.68 0.19 -3.19
CA VAL A 46 7.70 0.75 -4.53
C VAL A 46 8.08 -0.34 -5.52
N SER A 47 7.27 -0.52 -6.54
CA SER A 47 7.56 -1.37 -7.70
C SER A 47 8.35 -0.54 -8.71
N CYS A 48 9.56 -0.99 -9.03
CA CYS A 48 10.48 -0.34 -9.96
C CYS A 48 10.87 -1.35 -11.06
N PRO A 49 9.96 -1.73 -11.96
CA PRO A 49 10.27 -2.69 -13.00
C PRO A 49 11.32 -2.12 -13.96
N ILE A 50 12.24 -2.97 -14.36
CA ILE A 50 13.29 -2.64 -15.34
C ILE A 50 13.08 -3.47 -16.61
N THR A 51 13.52 -2.95 -17.74
CA THR A 51 13.57 -3.72 -18.99
C THR A 51 14.51 -4.91 -18.84
N SER A 52 14.05 -6.10 -19.12
CA SER A 52 14.81 -7.35 -18.99
C SER A 52 14.38 -8.35 -20.04
N ASP A 53 15.34 -8.96 -20.73
CA ASP A 53 15.09 -10.05 -21.67
C ASP A 53 14.77 -11.40 -20.97
N LYS A 54 15.05 -11.46 -19.66
CA LYS A 54 14.90 -12.72 -18.87
C LYS A 54 13.70 -12.70 -17.94
N ILE A 55 13.31 -11.54 -17.43
CA ILE A 55 12.27 -11.40 -16.41
C ILE A 55 11.19 -10.46 -16.92
N PRO A 56 10.02 -10.97 -17.33
CA PRO A 56 8.91 -10.16 -17.76
C PRO A 56 8.50 -9.12 -16.70
N GLU A 57 8.05 -7.95 -17.13
CA GLU A 57 7.63 -6.86 -16.22
C GLU A 57 6.55 -7.33 -15.22
N ILE A 58 5.61 -8.17 -15.68
CA ILE A 58 4.53 -8.68 -14.81
C ILE A 58 5.05 -9.50 -13.62
N GLU A 59 6.12 -10.27 -13.81
CA GLU A 59 6.73 -11.03 -12.70
C GLU A 59 7.40 -10.10 -11.67
N GLN A 60 8.01 -9.02 -12.13
CA GLN A 60 8.59 -8.01 -11.27
C GLN A 60 7.50 -7.29 -10.46
N ILE A 61 6.34 -7.01 -11.06
CA ILE A 61 5.17 -6.44 -10.37
C ILE A 61 4.63 -7.43 -9.32
N TYR A 62 4.50 -8.71 -9.65
CA TYR A 62 4.08 -9.73 -8.68
C TYR A 62 5.07 -9.87 -7.51
N SER A 63 6.37 -9.75 -7.79
CA SER A 63 7.41 -9.76 -6.75
C SER A 63 7.23 -8.60 -5.77
N ALA A 64 6.92 -7.39 -6.24
CA ALA A 64 6.64 -6.25 -5.37
C ALA A 64 5.41 -6.49 -4.47
N GLY A 65 4.35 -7.12 -5.00
CA GLY A 65 3.21 -7.56 -4.20
C GLY A 65 3.57 -8.62 -3.14
N ALA A 66 4.46 -9.56 -3.49
CA ALA A 66 4.96 -10.56 -2.55
C ALA A 66 5.77 -9.92 -1.41
N VAL A 67 6.54 -8.87 -1.68
CA VAL A 67 7.25 -8.08 -0.65
C VAL A 67 6.25 -7.45 0.32
N CYS A 68 5.15 -6.87 -0.17
CA CYS A 68 4.09 -6.31 0.68
C CYS A 68 3.53 -7.37 1.64
N LEU A 69 3.18 -8.56 1.13
CA LEU A 69 2.65 -9.65 1.94
C LEU A 69 3.67 -10.17 2.94
N SER A 70 4.93 -10.33 2.52
CA SER A 70 6.00 -10.81 3.39
C SER A 70 6.28 -9.85 4.54
N LEU A 71 6.29 -8.54 4.27
CA LEU A 71 6.48 -7.51 5.29
C LEU A 71 5.31 -7.48 6.28
N LEU A 72 4.06 -7.56 5.78
CA LEU A 72 2.86 -7.65 6.60
C LEU A 72 2.95 -8.85 7.56
N ASN A 73 3.24 -10.03 7.01
CA ASN A 73 3.32 -11.26 7.80
C ASN A 73 4.49 -11.25 8.80
N ALA A 74 5.64 -10.69 8.43
CA ALA A 74 6.78 -10.55 9.33
C ALA A 74 6.45 -9.63 10.51
N ALA A 75 5.78 -8.50 10.29
CA ALA A 75 5.34 -7.60 11.35
C ALA A 75 4.37 -8.30 12.32
N LEU A 76 3.37 -9.02 11.78
CA LEU A 76 2.42 -9.80 12.59
C LEU A 76 3.11 -10.92 13.37
N ALA A 77 4.06 -11.64 12.77
CA ALA A 77 4.83 -12.70 13.43
C ALA A 77 5.74 -12.14 14.54
N ALA A 78 6.19 -10.88 14.42
CA ALA A 78 6.93 -10.18 15.43
C ALA A 78 6.06 -9.58 16.56
N GLY A 79 4.74 -9.82 16.53
CA GLY A 79 3.79 -9.37 17.55
C GLY A 79 3.26 -7.95 17.35
N TRP A 80 3.52 -7.32 16.19
CA TRP A 80 2.97 -6.02 15.87
C TRP A 80 1.61 -6.14 15.18
N GLY A 81 0.78 -5.12 15.32
CA GLY A 81 -0.34 -4.92 14.42
C GLY A 81 0.18 -4.43 13.06
N ALA A 82 -0.39 -4.91 11.97
CA ALA A 82 -0.02 -4.46 10.64
C ALA A 82 -1.23 -4.46 9.69
N ASN A 83 -1.21 -3.52 8.73
CA ASN A 83 -2.25 -3.40 7.72
C ASN A 83 -1.64 -2.97 6.38
N TRP A 84 -2.08 -3.61 5.30
CA TRP A 84 -1.70 -3.24 3.93
C TRP A 84 -2.80 -2.35 3.35
N LEU A 85 -2.47 -1.10 3.09
CA LEU A 85 -3.34 -0.11 2.50
C LEU A 85 -2.92 0.25 1.08
N SER A 86 -3.90 0.69 0.33
CA SER A 86 -3.75 1.35 -0.96
C SER A 86 -4.96 2.26 -1.16
N GLY A 87 -4.76 3.39 -1.77
CA GLY A 87 -5.83 4.36 -2.02
C GLY A 87 -5.47 5.29 -3.17
N TRP A 88 -6.34 6.24 -3.49
CA TRP A 88 -6.16 7.13 -4.63
C TRP A 88 -4.81 7.89 -4.63
N PRO A 89 -4.20 8.31 -3.47
CA PRO A 89 -2.90 8.97 -3.50
C PRO A 89 -1.79 8.06 -4.07
N SER A 90 -1.87 6.75 -3.80
CA SER A 90 -0.91 5.77 -4.33
C SER A 90 -0.93 5.67 -5.86
N HIS A 91 -2.03 6.11 -6.49
CA HIS A 91 -2.24 6.01 -7.94
C HIS A 91 -2.20 7.37 -8.64
N ASP A 92 -2.29 8.50 -7.93
CA ASP A 92 -2.15 9.84 -8.50
C ASP A 92 -0.69 10.14 -8.83
N ALA A 93 -0.40 10.38 -10.11
CA ALA A 93 0.97 10.59 -10.59
C ALA A 93 1.62 11.83 -9.96
N THR A 94 0.88 12.92 -9.82
CA THR A 94 1.38 14.16 -9.21
C THR A 94 1.71 13.94 -7.74
N PHE A 95 0.81 13.29 -6.98
CA PHE A 95 1.08 13.00 -5.58
C PHE A 95 2.31 12.09 -5.41
N ARG A 96 2.43 11.03 -6.21
CA ARG A 96 3.61 10.15 -6.17
C ARG A 96 4.91 10.91 -6.42
N ALA A 97 4.93 11.76 -7.44
CA ALA A 97 6.10 12.54 -7.79
C ALA A 97 6.45 13.58 -6.70
N THR A 98 5.48 14.36 -6.24
CA THR A 98 5.74 15.48 -5.33
C THR A 98 5.87 15.07 -3.86
N ALA A 99 5.11 14.07 -3.43
CA ALA A 99 5.07 13.63 -2.03
C ALA A 99 6.05 12.52 -1.71
N LEU A 100 6.23 11.57 -2.64
CA LEU A 100 7.09 10.39 -2.45
C LEU A 100 8.39 10.45 -3.27
N GLY A 101 8.53 11.41 -4.19
CA GLY A 101 9.70 11.56 -5.06
C GLY A 101 9.82 10.46 -6.12
N LEU A 102 8.72 9.81 -6.50
CA LEU A 102 8.71 8.72 -7.47
C LEU A 102 8.72 9.24 -8.91
N THR A 103 9.39 8.49 -9.77
CA THR A 103 9.38 8.70 -11.22
C THR A 103 8.12 8.13 -11.86
N ASP A 104 7.89 8.44 -13.15
CA ASP A 104 6.76 7.90 -13.90
C ASP A 104 6.81 6.38 -14.10
N ALA A 105 7.99 5.77 -14.04
CA ALA A 105 8.16 4.32 -14.13
C ALA A 105 7.86 3.59 -12.81
N GLU A 106 7.91 4.29 -11.69
CA GLU A 106 7.73 3.71 -10.36
C GLU A 106 6.27 3.75 -9.91
N ARG A 107 5.84 2.71 -9.19
CA ARG A 107 4.47 2.55 -8.71
C ARG A 107 4.48 2.15 -7.24
N VAL A 108 3.52 2.64 -6.49
CA VAL A 108 3.26 2.17 -5.12
C VAL A 108 2.57 0.80 -5.21
N ALA A 109 3.25 -0.26 -4.77
CA ALA A 109 2.68 -1.60 -4.66
C ALA A 109 1.80 -1.71 -3.40
N GLY A 110 2.14 -1.02 -2.33
CA GLY A 110 1.35 -0.96 -1.11
C GLY A 110 2.00 -0.10 -0.04
N ILE A 111 1.20 0.26 0.95
CA ILE A 111 1.62 0.97 2.15
C ILE A 111 1.36 0.04 3.32
N ILE A 112 2.40 -0.44 3.97
CA ILE A 112 2.31 -1.35 5.12
C ILE A 112 2.46 -0.53 6.40
N HIS A 113 1.35 -0.31 7.09
CA HIS A 113 1.35 0.29 8.42
C HIS A 113 1.74 -0.74 9.46
N ILE A 114 2.57 -0.33 10.41
CA ILE A 114 3.06 -1.19 11.50
C ILE A 114 2.93 -0.42 12.82
N GLY A 115 2.37 -1.06 13.83
CA GLY A 115 2.19 -0.43 15.14
C GLY A 115 1.51 -1.34 16.15
N THR A 116 1.22 -0.81 17.33
CA THR A 116 0.43 -1.52 18.32
C THR A 116 -1.04 -1.52 17.92
N ALA A 117 -1.64 -2.71 17.81
CA ALA A 117 -3.07 -2.82 17.47
C ALA A 117 -3.92 -2.23 18.61
N SER A 118 -4.80 -1.29 18.27
CA SER A 118 -5.76 -0.70 19.21
C SER A 118 -7.05 -1.50 19.35
N GLN A 119 -7.33 -2.38 18.39
CA GLN A 119 -8.52 -3.24 18.35
C GLN A 119 -8.25 -4.50 17.52
N THR A 120 -8.99 -5.56 17.78
CA THR A 120 -8.99 -6.74 16.92
C THR A 120 -9.82 -6.45 15.68
N PRO A 121 -9.26 -6.59 14.46
CA PRO A 121 -10.02 -6.38 13.24
C PRO A 121 -11.15 -7.42 13.13
N PRO A 122 -12.31 -7.05 12.57
CA PRO A 122 -13.38 -8.00 12.31
C PRO A 122 -12.91 -9.06 11.29
N ASP A 123 -13.36 -10.29 11.47
CA ASP A 123 -13.10 -11.33 10.48
C ASP A 123 -13.85 -11.02 9.17
N ARG A 124 -13.22 -11.33 8.06
CA ARG A 124 -13.80 -11.10 6.72
C ARG A 124 -14.25 -12.43 6.13
N PRO A 125 -15.32 -12.43 5.32
CA PRO A 125 -15.72 -13.62 4.58
C PRO A 125 -14.53 -14.20 3.81
N ARG A 126 -14.30 -15.50 3.96
CA ARG A 126 -13.24 -16.20 3.23
C ARG A 126 -13.84 -16.84 1.98
N PRO A 127 -13.05 -16.97 0.90
CA PRO A 127 -13.51 -17.64 -0.30
C PRO A 127 -13.75 -19.14 -0.03
N ASP A 128 -14.69 -19.72 -0.76
CA ASP A 128 -14.94 -21.15 -0.76
C ASP A 128 -13.81 -21.85 -1.54
N LEU A 129 -12.93 -22.55 -0.84
CA LEU A 129 -11.78 -23.22 -1.43
C LEU A 129 -12.19 -24.31 -2.42
N GLY A 130 -13.33 -24.97 -2.21
CA GLY A 130 -13.84 -26.00 -3.13
C GLY A 130 -14.20 -25.42 -4.50
N LYS A 131 -14.61 -24.13 -4.56
CA LYS A 131 -14.92 -23.44 -5.82
C LYS A 131 -13.70 -22.85 -6.50
N LEU A 132 -12.63 -22.61 -5.75
CA LEU A 132 -11.43 -21.96 -6.27
C LEU A 132 -10.29 -22.93 -6.60
N THR A 133 -10.42 -24.20 -6.21
CA THR A 133 -9.38 -25.21 -6.37
C THR A 133 -9.79 -26.24 -7.42
N THR A 134 -8.96 -26.40 -8.44
CA THR A 134 -9.09 -27.49 -9.41
C THR A 134 -7.96 -28.48 -9.17
N TRP A 135 -8.33 -29.75 -8.95
CA TRP A 135 -7.37 -30.84 -8.82
C TRP A 135 -7.13 -31.47 -10.21
N VAL A 136 -5.89 -31.52 -10.63
CA VAL A 136 -5.47 -32.20 -11.87
C VAL A 136 -4.63 -33.39 -11.48
N SER A 137 -5.12 -34.58 -11.76
CA SER A 137 -4.50 -35.88 -11.36
C SER A 137 -3.95 -36.71 -12.53
N GLU A 138 -4.13 -36.23 -13.78
CA GLU A 138 -3.64 -36.86 -15.01
C GLU A 138 -2.99 -35.82 -15.93
#